data_c217daa1ae650c89e9b7fffb259c9503
#
_entry.id   c217daa1ae650c89e9b7fffb259c9503
#
_cell.length_a   1.000
_cell.length_b   1.000
_cell.length_c   1.000
_cell.angle_alpha   90.00
_cell.angle_beta   90.00
_cell.angle_gamma   90.00
#
_symmetry.space_group_name_H-M   'P 1'
#
loop_
_entity.id
_entity.type
_entity.pdbx_description
1 polymer ?
#
loop_
_entity_poly.entity_id
_entity_poly.type
_entity_poly.pdbx_seq_one_letter_code
_entity_poly.pdbx_strand_id
1 'polypeptide(L)'
;MMIYLQMLDSAGDRSKFEQLYLRYRGLMFHVAYRILHNEQDAEDAVHQAFLSILGHWKKIGQVECPKTRSFVVIAAERKAIDLLRARRRRPEEELDEELCGWEVPLPGDGGLADAMARLPARYREALLLRYDSGYSTKELARLFGMNRDSVQKLLWRARESLQKNLEQEEESV
;
A
#
# COMPACT_ATOMS: atom_id res chain seq x y z
N MET A 1 5.41 -19.37 -3.25
CA MET A 1 4.23 -19.79 -4.06
C MET A 1 3.62 -21.10 -3.55
N MET A 2 4.40 -22.15 -3.29
CA MET A 2 3.85 -23.47 -2.85
C MET A 2 2.97 -23.40 -1.59
N ILE A 3 3.31 -22.57 -0.62
CA ILE A 3 2.55 -22.40 0.63
C ILE A 3 1.10 -21.96 0.37
N TYR A 4 0.90 -21.06 -0.59
CA TYR A 4 -0.43 -20.56 -0.92
C TYR A 4 -1.33 -21.61 -1.58
N LEU A 5 -0.73 -22.49 -2.41
CA LEU A 5 -1.46 -23.51 -3.14
C LEU A 5 -2.04 -24.61 -2.22
N GLN A 6 -1.42 -24.80 -1.05
CA GLN A 6 -1.94 -25.73 -0.04
C GLN A 6 -3.22 -25.22 0.65
N MET A 7 -3.48 -23.92 0.56
CA MET A 7 -4.69 -23.30 1.14
C MET A 7 -5.90 -23.34 0.19
N LEU A 8 -5.73 -23.89 -1.02
CA LEU A 8 -6.77 -23.94 -2.05
C LEU A 8 -7.19 -25.39 -2.31
N ASP A 9 -8.49 -25.63 -2.23
CA ASP A 9 -9.08 -26.95 -2.26
C ASP A 9 -9.19 -27.53 -3.69
N SER A 10 -9.36 -26.67 -4.70
CA SER A 10 -9.57 -27.12 -6.09
C SER A 10 -8.37 -26.89 -7.00
N ALA A 11 -8.18 -27.78 -7.98
CA ALA A 11 -7.16 -27.61 -9.01
C ALA A 11 -7.37 -26.34 -9.85
N GLY A 12 -8.65 -25.98 -10.10
CA GLY A 12 -9.00 -24.75 -10.82
C GLY A 12 -8.62 -23.49 -10.05
N ASP A 13 -8.82 -23.48 -8.73
CA ASP A 13 -8.42 -22.36 -7.88
C ASP A 13 -6.90 -22.21 -7.79
N ARG A 14 -6.17 -23.33 -7.76
CA ARG A 14 -4.70 -23.34 -7.79
C ARG A 14 -4.17 -22.72 -9.07
N SER A 15 -4.66 -23.14 -10.23
CA SER A 15 -4.25 -22.58 -11.53
C SER A 15 -4.59 -21.09 -11.63
N LYS A 16 -5.76 -20.69 -11.17
CA LYS A 16 -6.18 -19.29 -11.15
C LYS A 16 -5.30 -18.45 -10.21
N PHE A 17 -4.92 -18.99 -9.05
CA PHE A 17 -4.02 -18.30 -8.12
C PHE A 17 -2.62 -18.16 -8.69
N GLU A 18 -2.08 -19.18 -9.36
CA GLU A 18 -0.78 -19.09 -10.05
C GLU A 18 -0.77 -17.97 -11.08
N GLN A 19 -1.82 -17.86 -11.90
CA GLN A 19 -1.95 -16.76 -12.87
C GLN A 19 -1.98 -15.40 -12.17
N LEU A 20 -2.75 -15.27 -11.09
CA LEU A 20 -2.83 -14.04 -10.29
C LEU A 20 -1.48 -13.69 -9.68
N TYR A 21 -0.80 -14.65 -9.09
CA TYR A 21 0.51 -14.48 -8.48
C TYR A 21 1.56 -14.01 -9.48
N LEU A 22 1.71 -14.72 -10.61
CA LEU A 22 2.68 -14.39 -11.65
C LEU A 22 2.42 -13.01 -12.26
N ARG A 23 1.15 -12.66 -12.45
CA ARG A 23 0.76 -11.40 -13.06
C ARG A 23 0.95 -10.20 -12.13
N TYR A 24 0.64 -10.32 -10.86
CA TYR A 24 0.53 -9.17 -9.96
C TYR A 24 1.63 -9.07 -8.90
N ARG A 25 2.43 -10.11 -8.67
CA ARG A 25 3.51 -10.08 -7.68
C ARG A 25 4.43 -8.87 -7.85
N GLY A 26 4.89 -8.61 -9.09
CA GLY A 26 5.79 -7.49 -9.37
C GLY A 26 5.13 -6.13 -9.14
N LEU A 27 3.86 -5.97 -9.53
CA LEU A 27 3.09 -4.75 -9.29
C LEU A 27 2.89 -4.51 -7.78
N MET A 28 2.50 -5.55 -7.05
CA MET A 28 2.30 -5.47 -5.59
C MET A 28 3.59 -5.14 -4.86
N PHE A 29 4.72 -5.73 -5.28
CA PHE A 29 6.04 -5.42 -4.74
C PHE A 29 6.40 -3.95 -4.98
N HIS A 30 6.25 -3.48 -6.22
CA HIS A 30 6.53 -2.08 -6.55
C HIS A 30 5.71 -1.10 -5.70
N VAL A 31 4.42 -1.37 -5.53
CA VAL A 31 3.53 -0.57 -4.69
C VAL A 31 3.97 -0.57 -3.23
N ALA A 32 4.28 -1.74 -2.67
CA ALA A 32 4.74 -1.86 -1.30
C ALA A 32 6.11 -1.19 -1.08
N TYR A 33 7.03 -1.37 -2.02
CA TYR A 33 8.37 -0.77 -1.97
C TYR A 33 8.33 0.76 -1.98
N ARG A 34 7.45 1.37 -2.77
CA ARG A 34 7.26 2.83 -2.78
C ARG A 34 6.80 3.40 -1.43
N ILE A 35 6.17 2.59 -0.60
CA ILE A 35 5.70 2.99 0.74
C ILE A 35 6.74 2.73 1.81
N LEU A 36 7.43 1.59 1.71
CA LEU A 36 8.30 1.07 2.77
C LEU A 36 9.78 1.41 2.58
N HIS A 37 10.20 1.65 1.33
CA HIS A 37 11.59 1.90 0.92
C HIS A 37 12.59 0.83 1.42
N ASN A 38 12.10 -0.39 1.65
CA ASN A 38 12.87 -1.54 2.11
C ASN A 38 12.38 -2.79 1.38
N GLU A 39 13.30 -3.54 0.76
CA GLU A 39 12.94 -4.73 -0.05
C GLU A 39 12.33 -5.83 0.80
N GLN A 40 12.92 -6.11 1.96
CA GLN A 40 12.46 -7.19 2.84
C GLN A 40 11.06 -6.93 3.36
N ASP A 41 10.78 -5.70 3.79
CA ASP A 41 9.45 -5.32 4.22
C ASP A 41 8.45 -5.29 3.08
N ALA A 42 8.87 -4.88 1.89
CA ALA A 42 8.01 -4.91 0.72
C ALA A 42 7.64 -6.36 0.34
N GLU A 43 8.58 -7.31 0.42
CA GLU A 43 8.30 -8.73 0.24
C GLU A 43 7.35 -9.27 1.31
N ASP A 44 7.55 -8.90 2.58
CA ASP A 44 6.68 -9.29 3.68
C ASP A 44 5.26 -8.72 3.50
N ALA A 45 5.15 -7.46 3.08
CA ALA A 45 3.86 -6.84 2.77
C ALA A 45 3.13 -7.58 1.64
N VAL A 46 3.83 -7.94 0.58
CA VAL A 46 3.29 -8.72 -0.54
C VAL A 46 2.84 -10.10 -0.08
N HIS A 47 3.65 -10.77 0.74
CA HIS A 47 3.30 -12.08 1.31
C HIS A 47 2.02 -12.00 2.13
N GLN A 48 1.93 -11.06 3.05
CA GLN A 48 0.73 -10.85 3.87
C GLN A 48 -0.49 -10.44 3.04
N ALA A 49 -0.28 -9.66 1.97
CA ALA A 49 -1.35 -9.30 1.05
C ALA A 49 -1.90 -10.52 0.32
N PHE A 50 -1.05 -11.43 -0.16
CA PHE A 50 -1.52 -12.69 -0.77
C PHE A 50 -2.28 -13.57 0.21
N LEU A 51 -1.85 -13.68 1.46
CA LEU A 51 -2.61 -14.39 2.50
C LEU A 51 -3.99 -13.76 2.72
N SER A 52 -4.06 -12.44 2.74
CA SER A 52 -5.33 -11.72 2.86
C SER A 52 -6.24 -11.94 1.64
N ILE A 53 -5.67 -11.99 0.43
CA ILE A 53 -6.36 -12.28 -0.82
C ILE A 53 -6.96 -13.69 -0.77
N LEU A 54 -6.23 -14.68 -0.28
CA LEU A 54 -6.70 -16.06 -0.13
C LEU A 54 -7.88 -16.15 0.85
N GLY A 55 -7.86 -15.40 1.94
CA GLY A 55 -9.01 -15.31 2.88
C GLY A 55 -10.29 -14.76 2.23
N HIS A 56 -10.17 -14.08 1.10
CA HIS A 56 -11.29 -13.52 0.34
C HIS A 56 -11.42 -14.12 -1.07
N TRP A 57 -10.84 -15.30 -1.28
CA TRP A 57 -10.69 -15.92 -2.60
C TRP A 57 -11.98 -16.01 -3.42
N LYS A 58 -13.09 -16.35 -2.76
CA LYS A 58 -14.41 -16.45 -3.40
C LYS A 58 -14.90 -15.13 -4.03
N LYS A 59 -14.36 -14.00 -3.62
CA LYS A 59 -14.72 -12.68 -4.17
C LYS A 59 -13.91 -12.31 -5.43
N ILE A 60 -12.85 -13.06 -5.73
CA ILE A 60 -12.01 -12.82 -6.88
C ILE A 60 -12.63 -13.48 -8.11
N GLY A 61 -13.04 -12.65 -9.05
CA GLY A 61 -13.55 -13.08 -10.35
C GLY A 61 -12.43 -13.47 -11.31
N GLN A 62 -12.43 -12.90 -12.49
CA GLN A 62 -11.39 -13.11 -13.49
C GLN A 62 -10.08 -12.42 -13.08
N VAL A 63 -8.94 -13.06 -13.31
CA VAL A 63 -7.61 -12.54 -12.96
C VAL A 63 -7.31 -11.23 -13.68
N GLU A 64 -7.66 -11.12 -14.96
CA GLU A 64 -7.38 -9.94 -15.79
C GLU A 64 -8.38 -8.79 -15.63
N CYS A 65 -9.37 -8.96 -14.77
CA CYS A 65 -10.39 -7.95 -14.54
C CYS A 65 -9.80 -6.71 -13.84
N PRO A 66 -10.15 -5.47 -14.24
CA PRO A 66 -9.74 -4.25 -13.55
C PRO A 66 -10.06 -4.25 -12.05
N LYS A 67 -11.18 -4.88 -11.65
CA LYS A 67 -11.54 -5.04 -10.24
C LYS A 67 -10.54 -5.89 -9.46
N THR A 68 -10.04 -6.97 -10.08
CA THR A 68 -9.01 -7.83 -9.46
C THR A 68 -7.69 -7.07 -9.32
N ARG A 69 -7.27 -6.35 -10.37
CA ARG A 69 -6.09 -5.49 -10.31
C ARG A 69 -6.18 -4.47 -9.17
N SER A 70 -7.30 -3.78 -9.08
CA SER A 70 -7.55 -2.81 -8.01
C SER A 70 -7.49 -3.46 -6.63
N PHE A 71 -8.09 -4.64 -6.49
CA PHE A 71 -8.12 -5.35 -5.23
C PHE A 71 -6.72 -5.78 -4.75
N VAL A 72 -5.86 -6.29 -5.63
CA VAL A 72 -4.50 -6.71 -5.27
C VAL A 72 -3.62 -5.52 -4.93
N VAL A 73 -3.75 -4.39 -5.63
CA VAL A 73 -3.03 -3.15 -5.32
C VAL A 73 -3.40 -2.65 -3.93
N ILE A 74 -4.70 -2.56 -3.62
CA ILE A 74 -5.18 -2.14 -2.30
C ILE A 74 -4.68 -3.08 -1.20
N ALA A 75 -4.69 -4.39 -1.45
CA ALA A 75 -4.22 -5.36 -0.48
C ALA A 75 -2.72 -5.12 -0.15
N ALA A 76 -1.89 -4.88 -1.16
CA ALA A 76 -0.48 -4.56 -0.98
C ALA A 76 -0.26 -3.23 -0.26
N GLU A 77 -0.96 -2.16 -0.66
CA GLU A 77 -0.88 -0.84 -0.02
C GLU A 77 -1.26 -0.90 1.46
N ARG A 78 -2.35 -1.58 1.80
CA ARG A 78 -2.78 -1.73 3.20
C ARG A 78 -1.74 -2.45 4.04
N LYS A 79 -1.18 -3.55 3.55
CA LYS A 79 -0.15 -4.30 4.28
C LYS A 79 1.14 -3.50 4.45
N ALA A 80 1.55 -2.76 3.44
CA ALA A 80 2.69 -1.86 3.54
C ALA A 80 2.47 -0.74 4.58
N ILE A 81 1.29 -0.13 4.59
CA ILE A 81 0.93 0.89 5.57
C ILE A 81 0.86 0.30 6.99
N ASP A 82 0.31 -0.91 7.15
CA ASP A 82 0.24 -1.58 8.45
C ASP A 82 1.64 -1.89 9.00
N LEU A 83 2.57 -2.35 8.15
CA LEU A 83 3.98 -2.59 8.53
C LEU A 83 4.68 -1.27 8.92
N LEU A 84 4.48 -0.21 8.15
CA LEU A 84 5.04 1.10 8.46
C LEU A 84 4.54 1.63 9.82
N ARG A 85 3.26 1.40 10.13
CA ARG A 85 2.67 1.74 11.44
C ARG A 85 3.29 0.92 12.58
N ALA A 86 3.48 -0.39 12.37
CA ALA A 86 4.04 -1.28 13.37
C ALA A 86 5.47 -0.87 13.73
N ARG A 87 6.29 -0.48 12.75
CA ARG A 87 7.65 0.05 12.97
C ARG A 87 7.65 1.31 13.85
N ARG A 88 6.73 2.24 13.61
CA ARG A 88 6.63 3.48 14.39
C ARG A 88 6.17 3.28 15.83
N ARG A 89 5.48 2.17 16.13
CA ARG A 89 5.00 1.84 17.48
C ARG A 89 6.04 1.13 18.34
N ARG A 90 7.15 0.67 17.75
CA ARG A 90 8.30 0.07 18.46
C ARG A 90 9.45 1.08 18.49
N PRO A 91 9.58 1.88 19.56
CA PRO A 91 10.65 2.88 19.66
C PRO A 91 12.04 2.31 19.97
N GLU A 92 12.20 1.01 20.18
CA GLU A 92 13.36 0.41 20.85
C GLU A 92 14.04 -0.74 20.08
N GLU A 93 13.93 -0.83 18.78
CA GLU A 93 14.99 -1.51 18.03
C GLU A 93 15.86 -0.40 17.45
N GLU A 94 17.05 -0.24 18.06
CA GLU A 94 18.13 0.55 17.51
C GLU A 94 18.23 0.26 16.02
N LEU A 95 17.79 1.24 15.23
CA LEU A 95 18.11 1.29 13.82
C LEU A 95 19.64 1.31 13.78
N ASP A 96 20.22 0.26 13.24
CA ASP A 96 21.63 0.25 12.86
C ASP A 96 21.82 1.46 11.95
N GLU A 97 22.33 2.57 12.49
CA GLU A 97 22.54 3.83 11.78
C GLU A 97 23.48 3.65 10.57
N GLU A 98 24.21 2.53 10.51
CA GLU A 98 25.06 2.18 9.38
C GLU A 98 24.28 1.70 8.13
N LEU A 99 23.02 1.27 8.25
CA LEU A 99 22.19 0.87 7.10
C LEU A 99 21.29 2.00 6.56
N CYS A 100 21.18 3.11 7.28
CA CYS A 100 20.49 4.32 6.79
C CYS A 100 21.30 5.16 5.78
N GLY A 101 22.48 4.70 5.38
CA GLY A 101 23.43 5.48 4.57
C GLY A 101 23.16 5.49 3.06
N TRP A 102 22.10 4.88 2.56
CA TRP A 102 21.74 4.92 1.14
C TRP A 102 20.30 5.44 0.95
N GLU A 103 20.05 6.65 1.43
CA GLU A 103 19.04 7.47 0.81
C GLU A 103 19.51 7.75 -0.62
N VAL A 104 19.02 6.99 -1.58
CA VAL A 104 18.99 7.47 -2.94
C VAL A 104 17.86 8.49 -2.98
N PRO A 105 18.15 9.80 -2.94
CA PRO A 105 17.09 10.78 -3.13
C PRO A 105 16.53 10.50 -4.50
N LEU A 106 15.26 10.13 -4.57
CA LEU A 106 14.55 10.15 -5.85
C LEU A 106 14.64 11.58 -6.36
N PRO A 107 15.26 11.83 -7.52
CA PRO A 107 15.43 13.20 -8.01
C PRO A 107 14.06 13.84 -8.10
N GLY A 108 13.75 14.81 -7.25
CA GLY A 108 12.60 15.68 -7.35
C GLY A 108 11.38 15.36 -6.52
N ASP A 109 11.48 14.56 -5.43
CA ASP A 109 10.30 14.36 -4.56
C ASP A 109 10.09 15.50 -3.53
N GLY A 110 11.08 16.39 -3.35
CA GLY A 110 10.95 17.59 -2.49
C GLY A 110 10.52 17.28 -1.05
N GLY A 111 10.91 16.15 -0.47
CA GLY A 111 10.47 15.74 0.86
C GLY A 111 9.06 15.13 0.88
N LEU A 112 8.47 14.87 -0.29
CA LEU A 112 7.11 14.33 -0.38
C LEU A 112 6.98 12.96 0.31
N ALA A 113 7.99 12.09 0.18
CA ALA A 113 7.98 10.78 0.83
C ALA A 113 7.92 10.91 2.35
N ASP A 114 8.71 11.81 2.93
CA ASP A 114 8.74 12.06 4.37
C ASP A 114 7.47 12.76 4.85
N ALA A 115 6.99 13.75 4.10
CA ALA A 115 5.73 14.42 4.39
C ALA A 115 4.54 13.44 4.34
N MET A 116 4.51 12.54 3.37
CA MET A 116 3.53 11.44 3.29
C MET A 116 3.67 10.47 4.46
N ALA A 117 4.90 10.16 4.86
CA ALA A 117 5.17 9.26 5.96
C ALA A 117 4.64 9.79 7.31
N ARG A 118 4.63 11.11 7.52
CA ARG A 118 4.09 11.77 8.73
C ARG A 118 2.57 11.86 8.77
N LEU A 119 1.89 11.63 7.65
CA LEU A 119 0.43 11.66 7.64
C LEU A 119 -0.19 10.54 8.48
N PRO A 120 -1.37 10.80 9.10
CA PRO A 120 -2.20 9.72 9.61
C PRO A 120 -2.43 8.68 8.50
N ALA A 121 -2.36 7.39 8.86
CA ALA A 121 -2.39 6.32 7.87
C ALA A 121 -3.62 6.37 6.95
N ARG A 122 -4.79 6.75 7.49
CA ARG A 122 -6.02 6.87 6.70
C ARG A 122 -5.93 7.99 5.65
N TYR A 123 -5.24 9.09 5.96
CA TYR A 123 -5.02 10.19 5.00
C TYR A 123 -4.07 9.75 3.89
N ARG A 124 -2.99 9.09 4.26
CA ARG A 124 -2.02 8.53 3.32
C ARG A 124 -2.66 7.51 2.39
N GLU A 125 -3.41 6.54 2.93
CA GLU A 125 -4.14 5.55 2.16
C GLU A 125 -5.09 6.23 1.15
N ALA A 126 -5.86 7.22 1.58
CA ALA A 126 -6.78 7.94 0.70
C ALA A 126 -6.06 8.68 -0.43
N LEU A 127 -4.92 9.31 -0.14
CA LEU A 127 -4.13 10.02 -1.16
C LEU A 127 -3.47 9.05 -2.15
N LEU A 128 -2.86 7.96 -1.67
CA LEU A 128 -2.25 6.95 -2.53
C LEU A 128 -3.28 6.32 -3.45
N LEU A 129 -4.42 5.91 -2.91
CA LEU A 129 -5.49 5.33 -3.72
C LEU A 129 -6.04 6.31 -4.75
N ARG A 130 -6.18 7.58 -4.39
CA ARG A 130 -6.73 8.59 -5.29
C ARG A 130 -5.76 9.00 -6.39
N TYR A 131 -4.49 9.29 -6.03
CA TYR A 131 -3.55 9.97 -6.92
C TYR A 131 -2.50 9.04 -7.53
N ASP A 132 -2.11 7.99 -6.83
CA ASP A 132 -1.16 7.01 -7.34
C ASP A 132 -1.87 5.84 -8.06
N SER A 133 -2.89 5.29 -7.46
CA SER A 133 -3.63 4.14 -8.00
C SER A 133 -4.84 4.54 -8.87
N GLY A 134 -5.20 5.82 -8.94
CA GLY A 134 -6.20 6.36 -9.86
C GLY A 134 -7.66 6.06 -9.50
N TYR A 135 -7.96 5.75 -8.24
CA TYR A 135 -9.35 5.48 -7.80
C TYR A 135 -10.22 6.72 -7.86
N SER A 136 -11.43 6.55 -8.36
CA SER A 136 -12.47 7.59 -8.30
C SER A 136 -12.99 7.76 -6.86
N THR A 137 -13.54 8.93 -6.56
CA THR A 137 -14.21 9.20 -5.26
C THR A 137 -15.32 8.20 -4.96
N LYS A 138 -16.01 7.71 -6.01
CA LYS A 138 -17.08 6.69 -5.89
C LYS A 138 -16.51 5.33 -5.46
N GLU A 139 -15.37 4.94 -6.00
CA GLU A 139 -14.68 3.69 -5.64
C GLU A 139 -14.11 3.78 -4.23
N LEU A 140 -13.50 4.92 -3.87
CA LEU A 140 -13.02 5.18 -2.51
C LEU A 140 -14.17 5.13 -1.49
N ALA A 141 -15.34 5.67 -1.83
CA ALA A 141 -16.52 5.60 -0.97
C ALA A 141 -16.93 4.16 -0.68
N ARG A 142 -16.90 3.30 -1.69
CA ARG A 142 -17.18 1.86 -1.52
C ARG A 142 -16.13 1.15 -0.68
N LEU A 143 -14.85 1.48 -0.91
CA LEU A 143 -13.72 0.87 -0.20
C LEU A 143 -13.71 1.22 1.29
N PHE A 144 -13.96 2.48 1.59
CA PHE A 144 -13.93 2.98 2.97
C PHE A 144 -15.28 2.78 3.71
N GLY A 145 -16.31 2.29 3.01
CA GLY A 145 -17.66 2.19 3.59
C GLY A 145 -18.25 3.55 3.98
N MET A 146 -17.92 4.60 3.20
CA MET A 146 -18.30 5.99 3.45
C MET A 146 -19.18 6.52 2.29
N ASN A 147 -19.91 7.61 2.53
CA ASN A 147 -20.54 8.35 1.44
C ASN A 147 -19.51 9.22 0.68
N ARG A 148 -19.87 9.70 -0.51
CA ARG A 148 -18.98 10.47 -1.40
C ARG A 148 -18.52 11.78 -0.76
N ASP A 149 -19.40 12.46 -0.05
CA ASP A 149 -19.09 13.74 0.60
C ASP A 149 -18.07 13.56 1.72
N SER A 150 -18.19 12.48 2.49
CA SER A 150 -17.23 12.13 3.53
C SER A 150 -15.87 11.81 2.96
N VAL A 151 -15.79 11.13 1.79
CA VAL A 151 -14.53 10.86 1.09
C VAL A 151 -13.93 12.17 0.57
N GLN A 152 -14.71 13.08 0.03
CA GLN A 152 -14.21 14.39 -0.41
C GLN A 152 -13.63 15.20 0.75
N LYS A 153 -14.31 15.21 1.90
CA LYS A 153 -13.79 15.85 3.12
C LYS A 153 -12.52 15.16 3.63
N LEU A 154 -12.45 13.84 3.57
CA LEU A 154 -11.25 13.07 3.92
C LEU A 154 -10.07 13.45 3.03
N LEU A 155 -10.25 13.46 1.72
CA LEU A 155 -9.23 13.84 0.74
C LEU A 155 -8.79 15.31 0.89
N TRP A 156 -9.73 16.20 1.19
CA TRP A 156 -9.41 17.59 1.44
C TRP A 156 -8.52 17.76 2.68
N ARG A 157 -8.91 17.16 3.81
CA ARG A 157 -8.11 17.16 5.05
C ARG A 157 -6.75 16.50 4.88
N ALA A 158 -6.69 15.41 4.12
CA ALA A 158 -5.45 14.73 3.84
C ALA A 158 -4.47 15.60 3.04
N ARG A 159 -4.96 16.33 2.03
CA ARG A 159 -4.15 17.29 1.26
C ARG A 159 -3.68 18.46 2.11
N GLU A 160 -4.55 19.04 2.92
CA GLU A 160 -4.21 20.13 3.82
C GLU A 160 -3.12 19.70 4.82
N SER A 161 -3.25 18.49 5.39
CA SER A 161 -2.25 17.95 6.31
C SER A 161 -0.92 17.65 5.61
N LEU A 162 -0.94 17.16 4.36
CA LEU A 162 0.25 16.95 3.56
C LEU A 162 0.98 18.26 3.27
N GLN A 163 0.24 19.29 2.88
CA GLN A 163 0.81 20.61 2.61
C GLN A 163 1.52 21.18 3.85
N LYS A 164 0.91 21.08 5.03
CA LYS A 164 1.54 21.51 6.28
C LYS A 164 2.84 20.75 6.59
N ASN A 165 2.86 19.45 6.32
CA ASN A 165 4.07 18.66 6.51
C ASN A 165 5.20 19.05 5.54
N LEU A 166 4.87 19.40 4.29
CA LEU A 166 5.83 19.90 3.30
C LEU A 166 6.40 21.27 3.67
N GLU A 167 5.54 22.20 4.11
CA GLU A 167 5.97 23.53 4.54
C GLU A 167 6.93 23.47 5.75
N GLN A 168 6.71 22.54 6.68
CA GLN A 168 7.60 22.32 7.83
C GLN A 168 8.98 21.76 7.44
N GLU A 169 9.08 21.05 6.33
CA GLU A 169 10.36 20.55 5.81
C GLU A 169 11.16 21.66 5.14
N GLU A 170 10.50 22.54 4.40
CA GLU A 170 11.15 23.71 3.77
C GLU A 170 11.71 24.68 4.80
N GLU A 171 11.08 24.84 5.97
CA GLU A 171 11.57 25.68 7.06
C GLU A 171 12.71 25.04 7.87
N SER A 172 12.91 23.73 7.74
CA SER A 172 13.93 22.97 8.51
C SER A 172 15.27 22.81 7.77
N VAL A 173 15.37 23.27 6.53
CA VAL A 173 16.57 23.28 5.69
C VAL A 173 17.21 24.65 5.71
#